data_fb02ab4985c62f7432a56ebda947fda1
#
_entry.id   fb02ab4985c62f7432a56ebda947fda1
#
_cell.length_a   1.000
_cell.length_b   1.000
_cell.length_c   1.000
_cell.angle_alpha   90.00
_cell.angle_beta   90.00
_cell.angle_gamma   90.00
#
_symmetry.space_group_name_H-M   'P 1'
#
loop_
_entity.id
_entity.type
_entity.pdbx_description
1 polymer ?
#
loop_
_entity_poly.entity_id
_entity_poly.type
_entity_poly.pdbx_seq_one_letter_code
_entity_poly.pdbx_strand_id
1 'polypeptide(L)'
;MFRSLFRVLVLLASVCVAVAHAADVSEQSFGFPGGGHKFSIAVIPDTQYLFDEDRYNPEVLTRTLQWIIEHQREKNIVFTVQLGDIVNNGLPSEFAKASDVFKLFDNNDVQYGYSAGNHDINGSLYDNVRGPSPYLNYFGPHRIAHQRSYCGATTDGYNTCHTFVGGGQRFLVLSLDWRASDATIAWAESKLNEYPNVPTIITTHELVAPATNEVSDVAVPSDYGQTLWDRLIKSHNQIFLTLNGHFWPSGRVAMHNDAGKDVFMHITNYQDRFFGGSAMMRLYEFDLSEGTVDVQTFSPYWLSIPPAARSPLGKGEVRLTDAANQFTMNINFKDRFAPIVPVKSLPPVAAAREVIPGTLAYWRFEGQNGVPVPEGGVAVRDLSGNGNDLTRVTLANGVASDMTYTQEFHPAQPSRGSLFINGSNQNPANGGAYLRTSDTAPLNGQTFKNGFTFEAFVRLPADCCGDKHAWMGVLSRMGTGLDLGLTQEDLPQEPLVTLTVSPSLEFQWAVATFSNPNTLTDWSFRTPAMTWYHVAVVNDGKTTDLYVNGSKDGRNSRNLAVGLQTAGRFWMLGATHWLDSVGQSYYGWLGDVRIVNRPLSVQEFMISRDAWH
;
A
#
# COMPACT_ATOMS: atom_id res chain seq x y z
N MET A 1 -3.60 -71.85 -23.14
CA MET A 1 -3.16 -71.25 -21.85
C MET A 1 -2.23 -70.07 -22.06
N PHE A 2 -2.24 -69.42 -23.23
CA PHE A 2 -1.33 -68.32 -23.58
C PHE A 2 -2.05 -66.95 -23.95
N ARG A 3 -3.36 -66.93 -23.82
CA ARG A 3 -4.14 -65.72 -24.17
C ARG A 3 -4.63 -64.87 -22.96
N SER A 4 -4.38 -65.36 -21.73
CA SER A 4 -4.86 -64.73 -20.52
C SER A 4 -3.84 -63.78 -19.83
N LEU A 5 -2.53 -63.94 -20.13
CA LEU A 5 -1.48 -63.09 -19.52
C LEU A 5 -1.27 -61.75 -20.23
N PHE A 6 -1.70 -61.62 -21.49
CA PHE A 6 -1.47 -60.36 -22.24
C PHE A 6 -2.49 -59.26 -21.94
N ARG A 7 -3.65 -59.62 -21.35
CA ARG A 7 -4.68 -58.60 -20.95
C ARG A 7 -4.46 -57.99 -19.60
N VAL A 8 -3.70 -58.60 -18.71
CA VAL A 8 -3.41 -58.08 -17.37
C VAL A 8 -2.24 -57.07 -17.40
N LEU A 9 -1.28 -57.26 -18.33
CA LEU A 9 -0.15 -56.31 -18.46
C LEU A 9 -0.54 -54.96 -19.10
N VAL A 10 -1.57 -54.94 -19.96
CA VAL A 10 -2.06 -53.67 -20.58
C VAL A 10 -2.88 -52.83 -19.63
N LEU A 11 -3.58 -53.43 -18.64
CA LEU A 11 -4.33 -52.68 -17.62
C LEU A 11 -3.41 -52.05 -16.55
N LEU A 12 -2.29 -52.67 -16.23
CA LEU A 12 -1.33 -52.10 -15.26
C LEU A 12 -0.49 -50.97 -15.86
N ALA A 13 -0.21 -50.98 -17.15
CA ALA A 13 0.46 -49.86 -17.83
C ALA A 13 -0.42 -48.62 -18.00
N SER A 14 -1.74 -48.79 -18.12
CA SER A 14 -2.69 -47.66 -18.24
C SER A 14 -2.96 -46.94 -16.92
N VAL A 15 -2.81 -47.62 -15.78
CA VAL A 15 -3.00 -47.02 -14.45
C VAL A 15 -1.76 -46.25 -14.01
N CYS A 16 -0.56 -46.67 -14.39
CA CYS A 16 0.68 -45.93 -14.08
C CYS A 16 0.85 -44.63 -14.88
N VAL A 17 0.30 -44.55 -16.11
CA VAL A 17 0.37 -43.33 -16.93
C VAL A 17 -0.61 -42.27 -16.46
N ALA A 18 -1.75 -42.66 -15.85
CA ALA A 18 -2.72 -41.69 -15.32
C ALA A 18 -2.30 -41.04 -13.99
N VAL A 19 -1.42 -41.69 -13.21
CA VAL A 19 -0.90 -41.13 -11.95
C VAL A 19 0.30 -40.21 -12.19
N ALA A 20 1.08 -40.43 -13.25
CA ALA A 20 2.21 -39.56 -13.60
C ALA A 20 1.76 -38.22 -14.22
N HIS A 21 0.55 -38.14 -14.81
CA HIS A 21 0.03 -36.88 -15.37
C HIS A 21 -0.68 -35.98 -14.34
N ALA A 22 -1.02 -36.51 -13.17
CA ALA A 22 -1.64 -35.72 -12.10
C ALA A 22 -0.61 -35.04 -11.16
N ALA A 23 0.67 -35.46 -11.23
CA ALA A 23 1.73 -34.91 -10.40
C ALA A 23 2.51 -33.75 -11.07
N ASP A 24 2.33 -33.54 -12.38
CA ASP A 24 3.17 -32.58 -13.14
C ASP A 24 2.44 -31.29 -13.51
N VAL A 25 1.24 -31.04 -12.96
CA VAL A 25 0.48 -29.80 -13.19
C VAL A 25 0.63 -28.83 -12.03
N SER A 26 1.37 -29.17 -10.95
CA SER A 26 1.49 -28.35 -9.76
C SER A 26 2.73 -27.44 -9.68
N GLU A 27 3.63 -27.46 -10.67
CA GLU A 27 4.89 -26.67 -10.62
C GLU A 27 5.22 -25.91 -11.91
N GLN A 28 4.26 -25.20 -12.49
CA GLN A 28 4.62 -24.06 -13.32
C GLN A 28 4.31 -22.77 -12.54
N SER A 29 5.13 -22.50 -11.53
CA SER A 29 5.28 -21.14 -11.04
C SER A 29 5.89 -20.32 -12.17
N PHE A 30 5.08 -19.52 -12.85
CA PHE A 30 5.57 -18.48 -13.74
C PHE A 30 6.26 -17.42 -12.87
N GLY A 31 7.55 -17.65 -12.55
CA GLY A 31 8.32 -16.74 -11.72
C GLY A 31 8.73 -15.51 -12.51
N PHE A 32 8.70 -14.35 -11.84
CA PHE A 32 9.53 -13.23 -12.23
C PHE A 32 11.00 -13.65 -12.25
N PRO A 33 11.83 -13.14 -13.16
CA PRO A 33 13.26 -13.26 -13.01
C PRO A 33 13.64 -12.53 -11.71
N GLY A 34 13.87 -13.26 -10.63
CA GLY A 34 14.39 -12.67 -9.39
C GLY A 34 13.60 -12.88 -8.10
N GLY A 35 12.47 -13.60 -8.06
CA GLY A 35 11.84 -13.90 -6.78
C GLY A 35 10.37 -14.33 -6.89
N GLY A 36 10.09 -15.57 -6.52
CA GLY A 36 8.76 -16.19 -6.58
C GLY A 36 7.69 -15.60 -5.64
N HIS A 37 7.90 -14.38 -5.09
CA HIS A 37 7.00 -13.77 -4.10
C HIS A 37 6.24 -12.56 -4.63
N LYS A 38 6.48 -12.14 -5.87
CA LYS A 38 5.84 -10.97 -6.49
C LYS A 38 4.79 -11.39 -7.52
N PHE A 39 3.67 -10.71 -7.51
CA PHE A 39 2.62 -10.87 -8.51
C PHE A 39 1.74 -9.61 -8.54
N SER A 40 0.91 -9.49 -9.57
CA SER A 40 0.01 -8.35 -9.72
C SER A 40 -1.44 -8.76 -9.94
N ILE A 41 -2.34 -7.88 -9.52
CA ILE A 41 -3.78 -7.92 -9.84
C ILE A 41 -4.12 -6.64 -10.59
N ALA A 42 -4.78 -6.78 -11.74
CA ALA A 42 -5.32 -5.64 -12.48
C ALA A 42 -6.76 -5.37 -12.07
N VAL A 43 -7.12 -4.09 -11.91
CA VAL A 43 -8.46 -3.65 -11.53
C VAL A 43 -8.98 -2.71 -12.60
N ILE A 44 -10.10 -3.07 -13.21
CA ILE A 44 -10.83 -2.29 -14.21
C ILE A 44 -12.05 -1.72 -13.50
N PRO A 45 -12.16 -0.40 -13.35
CA PRO A 45 -13.34 0.24 -12.74
C PRO A 45 -14.50 0.34 -13.73
N ASP A 46 -15.47 1.18 -13.39
CA ASP A 46 -16.66 1.49 -14.16
C ASP A 46 -16.32 1.89 -15.61
N THR A 47 -16.88 1.17 -16.56
CA THR A 47 -16.65 1.37 -17.99
C THR A 47 -17.87 1.89 -18.74
N GLN A 48 -18.94 2.19 -18.03
CA GLN A 48 -20.26 2.50 -18.57
C GLN A 48 -20.24 3.57 -19.64
N TYR A 49 -19.52 4.68 -19.47
CA TYR A 49 -19.46 5.76 -20.45
C TYR A 49 -18.63 5.46 -21.71
N LEU A 50 -17.99 4.30 -21.76
CA LEU A 50 -17.38 3.78 -22.99
C LEU A 50 -18.35 2.94 -23.83
N PHE A 51 -19.46 2.51 -23.23
CA PHE A 51 -20.51 1.68 -23.84
C PHE A 51 -21.91 2.31 -23.75
N ASP A 52 -21.98 3.60 -23.47
CA ASP A 52 -23.21 4.37 -23.58
C ASP A 52 -23.69 4.39 -25.03
N GLU A 53 -24.97 4.10 -25.28
CA GLU A 53 -25.56 4.00 -26.63
C GLU A 53 -25.27 5.23 -27.50
N ASP A 54 -25.17 6.41 -26.87
CA ASP A 54 -24.90 7.68 -27.54
C ASP A 54 -23.41 7.98 -27.75
N ARG A 55 -22.49 7.24 -27.09
CA ARG A 55 -21.06 7.57 -27.00
C ARG A 55 -20.14 6.36 -26.95
N TYR A 56 -20.25 5.48 -27.92
CA TYR A 56 -19.38 4.30 -27.96
C TYR A 56 -17.91 4.61 -28.23
N ASN A 57 -17.03 4.24 -27.28
CA ASN A 57 -15.57 4.32 -27.41
C ASN A 57 -14.91 2.99 -26.99
N PRO A 58 -15.28 1.85 -27.57
CA PRO A 58 -14.81 0.52 -27.15
C PRO A 58 -13.30 0.35 -27.34
N GLU A 59 -12.69 1.09 -28.26
CA GLU A 59 -11.24 1.05 -28.53
C GLU A 59 -10.42 1.49 -27.33
N VAL A 60 -10.98 2.35 -26.46
CA VAL A 60 -10.28 2.82 -25.25
C VAL A 60 -10.10 1.67 -24.26
N LEU A 61 -11.18 0.91 -23.98
CA LEU A 61 -11.09 -0.29 -23.15
C LEU A 61 -10.28 -1.38 -23.85
N THR A 62 -10.43 -1.56 -25.15
CA THR A 62 -9.64 -2.51 -25.96
C THR A 62 -8.14 -2.34 -25.70
N ARG A 63 -7.64 -1.10 -25.65
CA ARG A 63 -6.22 -0.81 -25.35
C ARG A 63 -5.84 -1.21 -23.92
N THR A 64 -6.72 -1.00 -22.97
CA THR A 64 -6.47 -1.42 -21.57
C THR A 64 -6.39 -2.93 -21.45
N LEU A 65 -7.32 -3.68 -22.08
CA LEU A 65 -7.27 -5.14 -22.07
C LEU A 65 -6.02 -5.68 -22.80
N GLN A 66 -5.65 -5.09 -23.94
CA GLN A 66 -4.43 -5.43 -24.67
C GLN A 66 -3.18 -5.21 -23.80
N TRP A 67 -3.10 -4.08 -23.10
CA TRP A 67 -1.98 -3.80 -22.21
C TRP A 67 -1.85 -4.87 -21.11
N ILE A 68 -2.97 -5.28 -20.50
CA ILE A 68 -2.98 -6.35 -19.49
C ILE A 68 -2.43 -7.66 -20.07
N ILE A 69 -2.88 -8.04 -21.27
CA ILE A 69 -2.41 -9.25 -21.96
C ILE A 69 -0.92 -9.16 -22.27
N GLU A 70 -0.47 -8.05 -22.85
CA GLU A 70 0.93 -7.84 -23.26
C GLU A 70 1.90 -7.85 -22.05
N HIS A 71 1.45 -7.34 -20.89
CA HIS A 71 2.26 -7.24 -19.67
C HIS A 71 1.97 -8.36 -18.65
N GLN A 72 1.06 -9.29 -18.97
CA GLN A 72 0.68 -10.37 -18.06
C GLN A 72 1.89 -11.15 -17.55
N ARG A 73 2.85 -11.46 -18.44
CA ARG A 73 4.06 -12.20 -18.08
C ARG A 73 5.09 -11.34 -17.35
N GLU A 74 5.34 -10.12 -17.83
CA GLU A 74 6.31 -9.20 -17.27
C GLU A 74 5.92 -8.76 -15.85
N LYS A 75 4.64 -8.41 -15.66
CA LYS A 75 4.09 -7.95 -14.38
C LYS A 75 3.52 -9.08 -13.52
N ASN A 76 3.59 -10.34 -13.99
CA ASN A 76 2.96 -11.49 -13.35
C ASN A 76 1.51 -11.19 -12.93
N ILE A 77 0.70 -10.69 -13.87
CA ILE A 77 -0.72 -10.40 -13.62
C ILE A 77 -1.45 -11.74 -13.54
N VAL A 78 -1.79 -12.16 -12.33
CA VAL A 78 -2.38 -13.49 -12.08
C VAL A 78 -3.90 -13.47 -12.08
N PHE A 79 -4.51 -12.31 -11.88
CA PHE A 79 -5.96 -12.13 -11.88
C PHE A 79 -6.34 -10.70 -12.26
N THR A 80 -7.52 -10.54 -12.87
CA THR A 80 -8.10 -9.23 -13.19
C THR A 80 -9.51 -9.15 -12.64
N VAL A 81 -9.91 -8.01 -12.09
CA VAL A 81 -11.28 -7.75 -11.64
C VAL A 81 -11.86 -6.55 -12.34
N GLN A 82 -13.17 -6.61 -12.63
CA GLN A 82 -13.98 -5.48 -13.09
C GLN A 82 -15.06 -5.19 -12.03
N LEU A 83 -15.25 -3.92 -11.68
CA LEU A 83 -15.95 -3.52 -10.46
C LEU A 83 -17.44 -3.17 -10.64
N GLY A 84 -18.04 -3.54 -11.77
CA GLY A 84 -19.43 -3.22 -12.08
C GLY A 84 -19.57 -1.99 -12.98
N ASP A 85 -20.82 -1.66 -13.31
CA ASP A 85 -21.17 -0.64 -14.30
C ASP A 85 -20.38 -0.83 -15.59
N ILE A 86 -20.51 -2.02 -16.17
CA ILE A 86 -19.87 -2.38 -17.43
C ILE A 86 -20.44 -1.53 -18.56
N VAL A 87 -21.76 -1.30 -18.53
CA VAL A 87 -22.52 -0.52 -19.52
C VAL A 87 -23.39 0.55 -18.84
N ASN A 88 -23.87 1.54 -19.60
CA ASN A 88 -24.57 2.69 -19.04
C ASN A 88 -26.07 2.48 -18.82
N ASN A 89 -26.77 1.85 -19.75
CA ASN A 89 -28.23 1.76 -19.73
C ASN A 89 -28.74 0.31 -19.58
N GLY A 90 -27.84 -0.67 -19.39
CA GLY A 90 -28.19 -2.08 -19.26
C GLY A 90 -28.80 -2.68 -20.54
N LEU A 91 -28.57 -2.09 -21.70
CA LEU A 91 -29.16 -2.51 -22.97
C LEU A 91 -28.42 -3.72 -23.57
N PRO A 92 -29.14 -4.67 -24.22
CA PRO A 92 -28.48 -5.78 -24.93
C PRO A 92 -27.44 -5.33 -25.96
N SER A 93 -27.67 -4.20 -26.64
CA SER A 93 -26.75 -3.62 -27.63
C SER A 93 -25.43 -3.16 -26.99
N GLU A 94 -25.49 -2.55 -25.81
CA GLU A 94 -24.32 -2.12 -25.04
C GLU A 94 -23.53 -3.32 -24.53
N PHE A 95 -24.21 -4.29 -23.90
CA PHE A 95 -23.57 -5.52 -23.45
C PHE A 95 -22.94 -6.33 -24.58
N ALA A 96 -23.57 -6.39 -25.76
CA ALA A 96 -22.98 -7.06 -26.91
C ALA A 96 -21.62 -6.47 -27.28
N LYS A 97 -21.51 -5.14 -27.31
CA LYS A 97 -20.26 -4.42 -27.62
C LYS A 97 -19.22 -4.59 -26.51
N ALA A 98 -19.61 -4.47 -25.25
CA ALA A 98 -18.72 -4.72 -24.12
C ALA A 98 -18.22 -6.18 -24.15
N SER A 99 -19.13 -7.13 -24.38
CA SER A 99 -18.80 -8.55 -24.50
C SER A 99 -17.80 -8.82 -25.62
N ASP A 100 -17.93 -8.15 -26.77
CA ASP A 100 -17.00 -8.29 -27.89
C ASP A 100 -15.57 -7.83 -27.51
N VAL A 101 -15.45 -6.75 -26.74
CA VAL A 101 -14.15 -6.31 -26.22
C VAL A 101 -13.56 -7.32 -25.22
N PHE A 102 -14.37 -7.84 -24.31
CA PHE A 102 -13.91 -8.83 -23.31
C PHE A 102 -13.54 -10.19 -23.92
N LYS A 103 -13.93 -10.49 -25.18
CA LYS A 103 -13.41 -11.66 -25.91
C LYS A 103 -11.88 -11.67 -26.02
N LEU A 104 -11.23 -10.51 -25.91
CA LEU A 104 -9.77 -10.44 -25.83
C LEU A 104 -9.23 -11.26 -24.65
N PHE A 105 -9.86 -11.16 -23.49
CA PHE A 105 -9.48 -11.95 -22.32
C PHE A 105 -9.79 -13.43 -22.51
N ASP A 106 -10.99 -13.76 -23.01
CA ASP A 106 -11.39 -15.15 -23.26
C ASP A 106 -10.42 -15.85 -24.22
N ASN A 107 -10.00 -15.15 -25.29
CA ASN A 107 -9.11 -15.69 -26.33
C ASN A 107 -7.63 -15.78 -25.90
N ASN A 108 -7.25 -15.15 -24.78
CA ASN A 108 -5.86 -15.12 -24.27
C ASN A 108 -5.70 -15.78 -22.90
N ASP A 109 -6.68 -16.59 -22.46
CA ASP A 109 -6.68 -17.31 -21.17
C ASP A 109 -6.40 -16.40 -19.96
N VAL A 110 -6.87 -15.14 -20.01
CA VAL A 110 -6.76 -14.22 -18.88
C VAL A 110 -7.75 -14.66 -17.81
N GLN A 111 -7.29 -14.84 -16.57
CA GLN A 111 -8.15 -15.16 -15.45
C GLN A 111 -8.77 -13.88 -14.92
N TYR A 112 -10.09 -13.78 -14.93
CA TYR A 112 -10.78 -12.56 -14.50
C TYR A 112 -12.16 -12.84 -13.91
N GLY A 113 -12.61 -11.90 -13.07
CA GLY A 113 -13.96 -11.85 -12.52
C GLY A 113 -14.55 -10.46 -12.69
N TYR A 114 -15.85 -10.33 -12.49
CA TYR A 114 -16.58 -9.07 -12.57
C TYR A 114 -17.73 -9.04 -11.58
N SER A 115 -18.14 -7.84 -11.19
CA SER A 115 -19.34 -7.58 -10.42
C SER A 115 -20.41 -6.96 -11.31
N ALA A 116 -21.68 -7.09 -10.96
CA ALA A 116 -22.73 -6.28 -11.57
C ALA A 116 -22.88 -4.96 -10.80
N GLY A 117 -22.90 -3.84 -11.51
CA GLY A 117 -23.22 -2.53 -10.96
C GLY A 117 -24.69 -2.17 -11.11
N ASN A 118 -25.10 -1.02 -10.59
CA ASN A 118 -26.49 -0.58 -10.65
C ASN A 118 -27.00 -0.26 -12.06
N HIS A 119 -26.10 0.10 -12.98
CA HIS A 119 -26.42 0.28 -14.40
C HIS A 119 -26.55 -1.04 -15.18
N ASP A 120 -25.91 -2.09 -14.69
CA ASP A 120 -25.93 -3.42 -15.31
C ASP A 120 -27.17 -4.24 -14.97
N ILE A 121 -27.84 -3.96 -13.87
CA ILE A 121 -28.99 -4.72 -13.37
C ILE A 121 -30.29 -4.09 -13.86
N ASN A 122 -31.20 -4.93 -14.31
CA ASN A 122 -32.55 -4.48 -14.68
C ASN A 122 -33.35 -4.18 -13.42
N GLY A 123 -33.37 -2.93 -13.01
CA GLY A 123 -34.06 -2.49 -11.80
C GLY A 123 -33.78 -1.03 -11.49
N SER A 124 -34.23 -0.58 -10.33
CA SER A 124 -34.01 0.78 -9.86
C SER A 124 -32.56 0.95 -9.37
N LEU A 125 -32.03 2.15 -9.52
CA LEU A 125 -30.73 2.55 -8.95
C LEU A 125 -30.65 2.36 -7.42
N TYR A 126 -31.78 2.25 -6.74
CA TYR A 126 -31.87 2.28 -5.28
C TYR A 126 -32.35 0.95 -4.67
N ASP A 127 -32.79 0.02 -5.47
CA ASP A 127 -33.23 -1.27 -4.96
C ASP A 127 -32.39 -2.45 -5.47
N ASN A 128 -32.50 -3.51 -4.74
CA ASN A 128 -31.71 -4.72 -4.89
C ASN A 128 -32.48 -5.79 -5.66
N VAL A 129 -33.25 -5.40 -6.66
CA VAL A 129 -34.12 -6.31 -7.41
C VAL A 129 -33.27 -7.20 -8.31
N ARG A 130 -33.24 -8.48 -7.98
CA ARG A 130 -32.63 -9.55 -8.78
C ARG A 130 -33.67 -10.12 -9.71
N GLY A 131 -33.39 -10.14 -10.98
CA GLY A 131 -34.25 -10.71 -12.01
C GLY A 131 -33.46 -11.05 -13.26
N PRO A 132 -34.10 -11.64 -14.28
CA PRO A 132 -33.46 -11.80 -15.57
C PRO A 132 -33.04 -10.43 -16.11
N SER A 133 -31.78 -10.29 -16.48
CA SER A 133 -31.26 -9.07 -17.11
C SER A 133 -30.37 -9.43 -18.29
N PRO A 134 -30.17 -8.50 -19.24
CA PRO A 134 -29.23 -8.70 -20.32
C PRO A 134 -27.79 -8.99 -19.81
N TYR A 135 -27.41 -8.46 -18.64
CA TYR A 135 -26.13 -8.76 -18.00
C TYR A 135 -25.85 -10.26 -17.91
N LEU A 136 -26.80 -11.05 -17.41
CA LEU A 136 -26.63 -12.51 -17.25
C LEU A 136 -26.42 -13.23 -18.59
N ASN A 137 -26.94 -12.68 -19.70
CA ASN A 137 -26.75 -13.27 -21.03
C ASN A 137 -25.34 -13.08 -21.59
N TYR A 138 -24.63 -12.02 -21.17
CA TYR A 138 -23.30 -11.65 -21.68
C TYR A 138 -22.19 -11.80 -20.64
N PHE A 139 -22.49 -11.54 -19.38
CA PHE A 139 -21.59 -11.55 -18.24
C PHE A 139 -22.08 -12.45 -17.10
N GLY A 140 -22.89 -13.43 -17.38
CA GLY A 140 -23.27 -14.48 -16.42
C GLY A 140 -22.14 -15.50 -16.18
N PRO A 141 -22.29 -16.38 -15.18
CA PRO A 141 -21.25 -17.37 -14.82
C PRO A 141 -20.79 -18.26 -15.99
N HIS A 142 -21.66 -18.52 -16.98
CA HIS A 142 -21.32 -19.34 -18.16
C HIS A 142 -20.11 -18.80 -18.94
N ARG A 143 -19.86 -17.49 -18.91
CA ARG A 143 -18.71 -16.88 -19.58
C ARG A 143 -17.38 -17.26 -18.94
N ILE A 144 -17.35 -17.38 -17.62
CA ILE A 144 -16.10 -17.54 -16.84
C ILE A 144 -15.98 -18.91 -16.17
N ALA A 145 -17.01 -19.75 -16.21
CA ALA A 145 -17.02 -21.05 -15.54
C ALA A 145 -15.93 -22.03 -16.06
N HIS A 146 -15.39 -21.79 -17.25
CA HIS A 146 -14.28 -22.57 -17.82
C HIS A 146 -12.90 -22.15 -17.31
N GLN A 147 -12.80 -21.00 -16.64
CA GLN A 147 -11.53 -20.49 -16.12
C GLN A 147 -11.03 -21.36 -14.96
N ARG A 148 -9.70 -21.53 -14.88
CA ARG A 148 -9.07 -22.31 -13.79
C ARG A 148 -9.27 -21.68 -12.42
N SER A 149 -9.47 -20.35 -12.39
CA SER A 149 -9.74 -19.59 -11.15
C SER A 149 -11.15 -19.79 -10.61
N TYR A 150 -12.11 -20.17 -11.44
CA TYR A 150 -13.51 -20.20 -11.05
C TYR A 150 -13.82 -21.27 -9.99
N CYS A 151 -14.47 -20.89 -8.88
CA CYS A 151 -14.86 -21.77 -7.77
C CYS A 151 -16.36 -21.77 -7.47
N GLY A 152 -17.18 -21.15 -8.32
CA GLY A 152 -18.63 -21.19 -8.22
C GLY A 152 -19.33 -19.84 -8.31
N ALA A 153 -20.65 -19.88 -8.33
CA ALA A 153 -21.52 -18.71 -8.35
C ALA A 153 -22.77 -18.93 -7.47
N THR A 154 -23.47 -17.84 -7.16
CA THR A 154 -24.84 -17.91 -6.61
C THR A 154 -25.82 -18.47 -7.64
N THR A 155 -26.93 -19.00 -7.17
CA THR A 155 -27.95 -19.61 -8.05
C THR A 155 -28.55 -18.61 -9.03
N ASP A 156 -28.62 -17.33 -8.66
CA ASP A 156 -29.11 -16.26 -9.52
C ASP A 156 -28.05 -15.79 -10.55
N GLY A 157 -26.76 -16.17 -10.37
CA GLY A 157 -25.68 -15.92 -11.31
C GLY A 157 -25.03 -14.53 -11.21
N TYR A 158 -25.39 -13.71 -10.23
CA TYR A 158 -24.84 -12.35 -10.11
C TYR A 158 -23.54 -12.29 -9.29
N ASN A 159 -23.25 -13.30 -8.49
CA ASN A 159 -22.08 -13.33 -7.60
C ASN A 159 -21.20 -14.52 -7.94
N THR A 160 -19.88 -14.32 -7.95
CA THR A 160 -18.92 -15.35 -8.35
C THR A 160 -17.76 -15.47 -7.37
N CYS A 161 -17.19 -16.67 -7.34
CA CYS A 161 -16.04 -17.03 -6.55
C CYS A 161 -14.88 -17.40 -7.47
N HIS A 162 -13.68 -16.91 -7.13
CA HIS A 162 -12.44 -17.23 -7.83
C HIS A 162 -11.32 -17.53 -6.85
N THR A 163 -10.42 -18.43 -7.21
CA THR A 163 -9.15 -18.64 -6.52
C THR A 163 -7.99 -18.53 -7.50
N PHE A 164 -6.89 -17.97 -7.03
CA PHE A 164 -5.65 -17.94 -7.80
C PHE A 164 -4.45 -18.15 -6.87
N VAL A 165 -3.29 -18.44 -7.44
CA VAL A 165 -2.02 -18.50 -6.72
C VAL A 165 -1.15 -17.34 -7.17
N GLY A 166 -0.69 -16.54 -6.21
CA GLY A 166 0.25 -15.45 -6.43
C GLY A 166 1.36 -15.51 -5.38
N GLY A 167 2.62 -15.41 -5.80
CA GLY A 167 3.75 -15.48 -4.87
C GLY A 167 3.83 -16.78 -4.04
N GLY A 168 3.30 -17.90 -4.55
CA GLY A 168 3.23 -19.17 -3.83
C GLY A 168 2.07 -19.28 -2.82
N GLN A 169 1.27 -18.22 -2.65
CA GLN A 169 0.11 -18.17 -1.75
C GLN A 169 -1.18 -18.25 -2.55
N ARG A 170 -2.15 -19.04 -2.05
CA ARG A 170 -3.52 -19.03 -2.59
C ARG A 170 -4.29 -17.83 -2.09
N PHE A 171 -5.04 -17.20 -2.98
CA PHE A 171 -5.96 -16.10 -2.71
C PHE A 171 -7.38 -16.47 -3.13
N LEU A 172 -8.37 -15.90 -2.45
CA LEU A 172 -9.78 -15.99 -2.77
C LEU A 172 -10.28 -14.62 -3.21
N VAL A 173 -11.09 -14.56 -4.27
CA VAL A 173 -11.83 -13.38 -4.68
C VAL A 173 -13.32 -13.72 -4.66
N LEU A 174 -14.11 -12.93 -3.96
CA LEU A 174 -15.57 -12.99 -4.01
C LEU A 174 -16.05 -11.71 -4.70
N SER A 175 -16.60 -11.86 -5.91
CA SER A 175 -17.21 -10.76 -6.67
C SER A 175 -18.70 -10.73 -6.34
N LEU A 176 -19.10 -9.72 -5.59
CA LEU A 176 -20.48 -9.50 -5.17
C LEU A 176 -21.12 -8.43 -6.06
N ASP A 177 -22.40 -8.58 -6.31
CA ASP A 177 -23.16 -7.64 -7.12
C ASP A 177 -23.50 -6.33 -6.37
N TRP A 178 -24.21 -5.45 -7.05
CA TRP A 178 -24.79 -4.26 -6.48
C TRP A 178 -25.68 -4.60 -5.29
N ARG A 179 -25.28 -4.17 -4.08
CA ARG A 179 -26.01 -4.35 -2.81
C ARG A 179 -26.41 -5.80 -2.55
N ALA A 180 -25.45 -6.63 -2.25
CA ALA A 180 -25.62 -8.05 -1.97
C ALA A 180 -26.82 -8.37 -1.03
N SER A 181 -27.66 -9.32 -1.43
CA SER A 181 -28.81 -9.78 -0.64
C SER A 181 -28.40 -10.65 0.55
N ASP A 182 -29.34 -10.94 1.45
CA ASP A 182 -29.13 -11.88 2.56
C ASP A 182 -28.66 -13.26 2.07
N ALA A 183 -29.20 -13.73 0.96
CA ALA A 183 -28.80 -14.99 0.34
C ALA A 183 -27.37 -14.92 -0.21
N THR A 184 -26.98 -13.78 -0.79
CA THR A 184 -25.61 -13.54 -1.27
C THR A 184 -24.62 -13.49 -0.10
N ILE A 185 -24.97 -12.81 1.00
CA ILE A 185 -24.12 -12.76 2.20
C ILE A 185 -23.92 -14.17 2.76
N ALA A 186 -24.99 -14.96 2.92
CA ALA A 186 -24.90 -16.34 3.38
C ALA A 186 -24.06 -17.23 2.45
N TRP A 187 -24.16 -17.02 1.12
CA TRP A 187 -23.31 -17.71 0.16
C TRP A 187 -21.84 -17.31 0.31
N ALA A 188 -21.56 -16.00 0.47
CA ALA A 188 -20.21 -15.51 0.69
C ALA A 188 -19.60 -16.10 1.97
N GLU A 189 -20.35 -16.14 3.07
CA GLU A 189 -19.95 -16.80 4.32
C GLU A 189 -19.64 -18.29 4.11
N SER A 190 -20.45 -18.99 3.30
CA SER A 190 -20.19 -20.40 2.99
C SER A 190 -18.87 -20.59 2.24
N LYS A 191 -18.53 -19.67 1.33
CA LYS A 191 -17.25 -19.69 0.61
C LYS A 191 -16.08 -19.35 1.51
N LEU A 192 -16.21 -18.39 2.41
CA LEU A 192 -15.19 -18.07 3.41
C LEU A 192 -14.89 -19.27 4.32
N ASN A 193 -15.93 -20.03 4.68
CA ASN A 193 -15.80 -21.25 5.47
C ASN A 193 -15.21 -22.43 4.66
N GLU A 194 -15.47 -22.50 3.35
CA GLU A 194 -14.88 -23.49 2.44
C GLU A 194 -13.36 -23.26 2.26
N TYR A 195 -12.91 -22.01 2.33
CA TYR A 195 -11.51 -21.60 2.17
C TYR A 195 -10.97 -20.94 3.45
N PRO A 196 -10.89 -21.64 4.59
CA PRO A 196 -10.49 -21.03 5.86
C PRO A 196 -9.04 -20.55 5.80
N ASN A 197 -8.78 -19.37 6.34
CA ASN A 197 -7.46 -18.71 6.39
C ASN A 197 -6.84 -18.38 5.02
N VAL A 198 -7.56 -18.49 3.92
CA VAL A 198 -7.10 -18.03 2.62
C VAL A 198 -7.29 -16.53 2.50
N PRO A 199 -6.22 -15.73 2.24
CA PRO A 199 -6.36 -14.29 2.04
C PRO A 199 -7.44 -13.98 1.01
N THR A 200 -8.41 -13.15 1.41
CA THR A 200 -9.62 -12.90 0.63
C THR A 200 -9.75 -11.44 0.23
N ILE A 201 -10.07 -11.22 -1.03
CA ILE A 201 -10.42 -9.93 -1.63
C ILE A 201 -11.92 -9.95 -1.93
N ILE A 202 -12.64 -8.95 -1.44
CA ILE A 202 -14.04 -8.71 -1.82
C ILE A 202 -14.05 -7.65 -2.92
N THR A 203 -14.71 -7.95 -4.03
CA THR A 203 -15.06 -6.95 -5.03
C THR A 203 -16.57 -6.77 -5.06
N THR A 204 -17.04 -5.55 -5.13
CA THR A 204 -18.46 -5.22 -5.25
C THR A 204 -18.59 -3.86 -5.94
N HIS A 205 -19.81 -3.45 -6.26
CA HIS A 205 -19.96 -2.16 -6.91
C HIS A 205 -20.07 -1.01 -5.92
N GLU A 206 -20.77 -1.19 -4.77
CA GLU A 206 -20.88 -0.20 -3.69
C GLU A 206 -20.34 -0.75 -2.38
N LEU A 207 -19.47 0.01 -1.70
CA LEU A 207 -19.03 -0.31 -0.34
C LEU A 207 -18.57 0.94 0.42
N VAL A 208 -17.52 1.61 -0.03
CA VAL A 208 -17.06 2.87 0.55
C VAL A 208 -17.29 4.02 -0.42
N ALA A 209 -17.62 5.19 0.14
CA ALA A 209 -17.87 6.45 -0.55
C ALA A 209 -16.83 7.51 -0.09
N PRO A 210 -16.58 8.59 -0.84
CA PRO A 210 -15.75 9.68 -0.38
C PRO A 210 -16.28 10.28 0.93
N ALA A 211 -15.41 10.59 1.88
CA ALA A 211 -15.80 11.17 3.17
C ALA A 211 -16.46 12.55 3.03
N THR A 212 -16.12 13.28 1.96
CA THR A 212 -16.75 14.56 1.60
C THR A 212 -16.86 14.64 0.09
N ASN A 213 -17.88 15.34 -0.43
CA ASN A 213 -18.14 15.44 -1.88
C ASN A 213 -17.08 16.21 -2.66
N GLU A 214 -16.04 16.73 -2.04
CA GLU A 214 -15.20 17.74 -2.70
C GLU A 214 -13.73 17.40 -2.74
N VAL A 215 -13.03 16.52 -2.52
CA VAL A 215 -11.54 16.41 -2.61
C VAL A 215 -10.93 15.60 -1.45
N SER A 216 -11.63 14.64 -0.96
CA SER A 216 -11.08 13.79 0.09
C SER A 216 -10.47 12.53 -0.51
N ASP A 217 -9.19 12.30 -0.26
CA ASP A 217 -8.54 11.01 -0.50
C ASP A 217 -9.03 9.94 0.50
N VAL A 218 -9.83 10.36 1.49
CA VAL A 218 -10.38 9.52 2.55
C VAL A 218 -11.77 9.01 2.15
N ALA A 219 -11.96 7.71 2.30
CA ALA A 219 -13.26 7.06 2.12
C ALA A 219 -13.89 6.69 3.47
N VAL A 220 -15.19 6.54 3.47
CA VAL A 220 -15.98 6.01 4.60
C VAL A 220 -16.99 4.98 4.06
N PRO A 221 -17.43 4.00 4.85
CA PRO A 221 -18.52 3.12 4.42
C PRO A 221 -19.76 3.92 4.02
N SER A 222 -20.38 3.57 2.90
CA SER A 222 -21.75 4.01 2.60
C SER A 222 -22.74 3.36 3.58
N ASP A 223 -24.00 3.78 3.60
CA ASP A 223 -25.03 3.14 4.46
C ASP A 223 -25.12 1.64 4.20
N TYR A 224 -25.08 1.24 2.93
CA TYR A 224 -25.03 -0.17 2.56
C TYR A 224 -23.66 -0.78 2.93
N GLY A 225 -22.58 -0.08 2.67
CA GLY A 225 -21.23 -0.52 3.00
C GLY A 225 -21.04 -0.78 4.48
N GLN A 226 -21.65 0.04 5.36
CA GLN A 226 -21.66 -0.22 6.80
C GLN A 226 -22.41 -1.52 7.13
N THR A 227 -23.52 -1.79 6.44
CA THR A 227 -24.26 -3.05 6.60
C THR A 227 -23.42 -4.26 6.19
N LEU A 228 -22.73 -4.20 5.05
CA LEU A 228 -21.88 -5.29 4.58
C LEU A 228 -20.64 -5.48 5.47
N TRP A 229 -20.08 -4.37 5.98
CA TRP A 229 -19.01 -4.40 6.98
C TRP A 229 -19.44 -5.15 8.23
N ASP A 230 -20.61 -4.78 8.80
CA ASP A 230 -21.09 -5.35 10.05
C ASP A 230 -21.51 -6.82 9.93
N ARG A 231 -22.05 -7.21 8.78
CA ARG A 231 -22.61 -8.55 8.58
C ARG A 231 -21.63 -9.57 8.02
N LEU A 232 -20.63 -9.13 7.25
CA LEU A 232 -19.72 -10.04 6.56
C LEU A 232 -18.25 -9.72 6.82
N ILE A 233 -17.83 -8.46 6.64
CA ILE A 233 -16.40 -8.18 6.49
C ILE A 233 -15.67 -8.23 7.82
N LYS A 234 -16.16 -7.54 8.85
CA LYS A 234 -15.42 -7.38 10.12
C LYS A 234 -15.20 -8.69 10.88
N SER A 235 -16.10 -9.67 10.73
CA SER A 235 -16.03 -10.96 11.44
C SER A 235 -15.09 -11.98 10.79
N HIS A 236 -14.62 -11.74 9.56
CA HIS A 236 -13.80 -12.68 8.81
C HIS A 236 -12.37 -12.15 8.66
N ASN A 237 -11.45 -12.59 9.53
CA ASN A 237 -10.05 -12.14 9.55
C ASN A 237 -9.31 -12.37 8.21
N GLN A 238 -9.76 -13.31 7.39
CA GLN A 238 -9.17 -13.60 6.07
C GLN A 238 -9.44 -12.52 5.02
N ILE A 239 -10.45 -11.66 5.21
CA ILE A 239 -10.72 -10.52 4.32
C ILE A 239 -9.73 -9.40 4.67
N PHE A 240 -8.86 -9.03 3.72
CA PHE A 240 -7.85 -8.00 3.94
C PHE A 240 -7.98 -6.80 3.00
N LEU A 241 -8.68 -6.98 1.88
CA LEU A 241 -8.83 -5.95 0.85
C LEU A 241 -10.25 -5.98 0.31
N THR A 242 -10.83 -4.80 0.11
CA THR A 242 -12.07 -4.63 -0.64
C THR A 242 -11.92 -3.58 -1.71
N LEU A 243 -12.54 -3.80 -2.86
CA LEU A 243 -12.48 -2.93 -4.03
C LEU A 243 -13.89 -2.63 -4.51
N ASN A 244 -14.23 -1.36 -4.70
CA ASN A 244 -15.51 -0.94 -5.26
C ASN A 244 -15.38 0.18 -6.28
N GLY A 245 -16.37 0.30 -7.16
CA GLY A 245 -16.60 1.37 -8.10
C GLY A 245 -17.65 2.37 -7.60
N HIS A 246 -18.61 2.71 -8.44
CA HIS A 246 -19.81 3.53 -8.19
C HIS A 246 -19.52 4.97 -7.80
N PHE A 247 -18.84 5.21 -6.69
CA PHE A 247 -18.58 6.55 -6.18
C PHE A 247 -17.31 7.16 -6.73
N TRP A 248 -17.27 8.48 -6.80
CA TRP A 248 -16.10 9.29 -7.13
C TRP A 248 -16.04 10.55 -6.22
N PRO A 249 -14.86 11.14 -6.03
CA PRO A 249 -13.54 10.71 -6.51
C PRO A 249 -13.05 9.41 -5.85
N SER A 250 -11.98 8.85 -6.41
CA SER A 250 -11.27 7.73 -5.77
C SER A 250 -10.81 8.09 -4.37
N GLY A 251 -10.89 7.14 -3.47
CA GLY A 251 -10.51 7.30 -2.07
C GLY A 251 -10.20 5.96 -1.41
N ARG A 252 -9.70 6.00 -0.18
CA ARG A 252 -9.34 4.81 0.56
C ARG A 252 -9.47 4.97 2.06
N VAL A 253 -9.68 3.86 2.75
CA VAL A 253 -9.70 3.77 4.22
C VAL A 253 -9.19 2.40 4.65
N ALA A 254 -8.60 2.32 5.84
CA ALA A 254 -8.37 1.07 6.52
C ALA A 254 -9.22 1.02 7.79
N MET A 255 -9.97 -0.07 7.97
CA MET A 255 -10.78 -0.31 9.17
C MET A 255 -10.31 -1.56 9.88
N HIS A 256 -10.42 -1.59 11.20
CA HIS A 256 -10.08 -2.78 11.99
C HIS A 256 -11.23 -3.77 12.03
N ASN A 257 -10.95 -5.02 11.68
CA ASN A 257 -11.87 -6.12 11.89
C ASN A 257 -11.92 -6.57 13.36
N ASP A 258 -12.77 -7.53 13.68
CA ASP A 258 -12.95 -8.04 15.05
C ASP A 258 -11.68 -8.71 15.63
N ALA A 259 -10.75 -9.12 14.79
CA ALA A 259 -9.44 -9.62 15.19
C ALA A 259 -8.36 -8.51 15.34
N GLY A 260 -8.76 -7.24 15.23
CA GLY A 260 -7.86 -6.08 15.30
C GLY A 260 -6.90 -5.96 14.12
N LYS A 261 -7.23 -6.54 12.97
CA LYS A 261 -6.43 -6.49 11.75
C LYS A 261 -7.04 -5.52 10.74
N ASP A 262 -6.19 -4.82 10.00
CA ASP A 262 -6.64 -3.88 8.99
C ASP A 262 -7.34 -4.58 7.81
N VAL A 263 -8.46 -4.03 7.39
CA VAL A 263 -9.09 -4.28 6.10
C VAL A 263 -8.98 -3.01 5.28
N PHE A 264 -8.23 -3.06 4.19
CA PHE A 264 -8.07 -1.95 3.26
C PHE A 264 -9.26 -1.89 2.32
N MET A 265 -9.89 -0.72 2.21
CA MET A 265 -11.12 -0.53 1.45
C MET A 265 -10.94 0.63 0.46
N HIS A 266 -11.05 0.36 -0.83
CA HIS A 266 -10.69 1.32 -1.88
C HIS A 266 -11.82 1.56 -2.86
N ILE A 267 -12.11 2.84 -3.13
CA ILE A 267 -12.90 3.28 -4.28
C ILE A 267 -11.96 3.36 -5.49
N THR A 268 -12.34 2.71 -6.57
CA THR A 268 -11.65 2.79 -7.86
C THR A 268 -12.67 3.13 -8.92
N ASN A 269 -12.85 4.41 -9.21
CA ASN A 269 -13.76 4.89 -10.25
C ASN A 269 -13.24 6.17 -10.90
N TYR A 270 -13.31 6.24 -12.22
CA TYR A 270 -12.79 7.32 -13.05
C TYR A 270 -13.76 7.74 -14.14
N GLN A 271 -14.98 7.21 -14.17
CA GLN A 271 -15.96 7.38 -15.27
C GLN A 271 -16.21 8.84 -15.65
N ASP A 272 -16.22 9.77 -14.68
CA ASP A 272 -16.46 11.21 -14.91
C ASP A 272 -15.23 11.97 -15.40
N ARG A 273 -14.06 11.32 -15.45
CA ARG A 273 -12.87 11.95 -16.00
C ARG A 273 -12.93 12.04 -17.52
N PHE A 274 -12.00 12.81 -18.08
CA PHE A 274 -11.93 13.03 -19.51
C PHE A 274 -11.99 11.71 -20.30
N PHE A 275 -12.80 11.71 -21.35
CA PHE A 275 -12.99 10.60 -22.30
C PHE A 275 -13.56 9.32 -21.63
N GLY A 276 -14.62 9.48 -20.82
CA GLY A 276 -15.28 8.37 -20.11
C GLY A 276 -14.34 7.60 -19.17
N GLY A 277 -13.50 8.35 -18.46
CA GLY A 277 -12.49 7.76 -17.57
C GLY A 277 -11.26 7.24 -18.29
N SER A 278 -11.18 7.38 -19.64
CA SER A 278 -10.01 6.98 -20.43
C SER A 278 -9.59 5.51 -20.23
N ALA A 279 -10.52 4.65 -19.86
CA ALA A 279 -10.31 3.27 -19.42
C ALA A 279 -9.10 3.13 -18.49
N MET A 280 -8.98 4.06 -17.53
CA MET A 280 -7.99 3.96 -16.45
C MET A 280 -8.15 2.65 -15.73
N MET A 281 -7.02 2.08 -15.35
CA MET A 281 -6.97 0.89 -14.52
C MET A 281 -6.07 1.12 -13.31
N ARG A 282 -6.24 0.30 -12.29
CA ARG A 282 -5.31 0.17 -11.17
C ARG A 282 -4.53 -1.13 -11.28
N LEU A 283 -3.23 -1.06 -11.01
CA LEU A 283 -2.39 -2.24 -10.86
C LEU A 283 -1.97 -2.34 -9.40
N TYR A 284 -2.25 -3.47 -8.76
CA TYR A 284 -1.83 -3.82 -7.42
C TYR A 284 -0.66 -4.79 -7.54
N GLU A 285 0.55 -4.34 -7.23
CA GLU A 285 1.78 -5.12 -7.30
C GLU A 285 2.14 -5.62 -5.90
N PHE A 286 1.94 -6.91 -5.66
CA PHE A 286 2.19 -7.57 -4.37
C PHE A 286 3.64 -8.00 -4.24
N ASP A 287 4.24 -7.75 -3.09
CA ASP A 287 5.48 -8.36 -2.64
C ASP A 287 5.25 -9.03 -1.28
N LEU A 288 5.05 -10.35 -1.29
CA LEU A 288 4.80 -11.12 -0.07
C LEU A 288 6.03 -11.21 0.83
N SER A 289 7.23 -11.03 0.27
CA SER A 289 8.48 -11.07 1.04
C SER A 289 8.69 -9.81 1.87
N GLU A 290 8.33 -8.64 1.30
CA GLU A 290 8.39 -7.35 1.97
C GLU A 290 7.11 -7.01 2.74
N GLY A 291 6.02 -7.75 2.49
CA GLY A 291 4.71 -7.46 3.08
C GLY A 291 4.10 -6.17 2.54
N THR A 292 4.32 -5.87 1.26
CA THR A 292 3.83 -4.65 0.62
C THR A 292 2.93 -4.94 -0.57
N VAL A 293 2.04 -3.99 -0.86
CA VAL A 293 1.26 -3.95 -2.10
C VAL A 293 1.34 -2.53 -2.65
N ASP A 294 2.06 -2.37 -3.75
CA ASP A 294 2.19 -1.09 -4.45
C ASP A 294 1.04 -0.89 -5.41
N VAL A 295 0.42 0.28 -5.38
CA VAL A 295 -0.75 0.60 -6.19
C VAL A 295 -0.44 1.74 -7.15
N GLN A 296 -0.71 1.52 -8.43
CA GLN A 296 -0.52 2.50 -9.50
C GLN A 296 -1.81 2.64 -10.31
N THR A 297 -2.14 3.89 -10.68
CA THR A 297 -3.30 4.22 -11.52
C THR A 297 -2.85 4.89 -12.81
N PHE A 298 -3.25 4.33 -13.95
CA PHE A 298 -2.90 4.86 -15.25
C PHE A 298 -3.89 4.44 -16.35
N SER A 299 -3.86 5.15 -17.48
CA SER A 299 -4.62 4.80 -18.69
C SER A 299 -3.68 4.19 -19.74
N PRO A 300 -3.77 2.89 -20.00
CA PRO A 300 -3.06 2.25 -21.12
C PRO A 300 -3.36 2.89 -22.47
N TYR A 301 -4.59 3.37 -22.69
CA TYR A 301 -4.96 4.10 -23.90
C TYR A 301 -4.06 5.33 -24.11
N TRP A 302 -3.95 6.22 -23.11
CA TRP A 302 -3.09 7.41 -23.22
C TRP A 302 -1.60 7.07 -23.21
N LEU A 303 -1.19 5.98 -22.56
CA LEU A 303 0.19 5.48 -22.66
C LEU A 303 0.55 5.06 -24.08
N SER A 304 -0.38 4.46 -24.84
CA SER A 304 -0.15 4.03 -26.22
C SER A 304 -0.01 5.19 -27.22
N ILE A 305 -0.49 6.38 -26.86
CA ILE A 305 -0.39 7.58 -27.71
C ILE A 305 0.95 8.30 -27.45
N PRO A 306 1.77 8.57 -28.48
CA PRO A 306 3.02 9.29 -28.31
C PRO A 306 2.83 10.63 -27.56
N PRO A 307 3.72 11.03 -26.64
CA PRO A 307 3.54 12.22 -25.82
C PRO A 307 3.25 13.52 -26.59
N ALA A 308 3.85 13.67 -27.77
CA ALA A 308 3.62 14.84 -28.63
C ALA A 308 2.22 14.87 -29.28
N ALA A 309 1.59 13.72 -29.42
CA ALA A 309 0.24 13.59 -30.03
C ALA A 309 -0.88 13.65 -28.99
N ARG A 310 -0.59 13.63 -27.69
CA ARG A 310 -1.61 13.71 -26.62
C ARG A 310 -2.19 15.11 -26.56
N SER A 311 -3.52 15.19 -26.46
CA SER A 311 -4.21 16.44 -26.16
C SER A 311 -3.78 17.00 -24.78
N PRO A 312 -3.96 18.30 -24.51
CA PRO A 312 -3.70 18.86 -23.18
C PRO A 312 -4.41 18.13 -22.05
N LEU A 313 -5.69 17.76 -22.24
CA LEU A 313 -6.46 16.98 -21.28
C LEU A 313 -5.93 15.54 -21.17
N GLY A 314 -5.65 14.88 -22.30
CA GLY A 314 -5.10 13.52 -22.32
C GLY A 314 -3.75 13.38 -21.61
N LYS A 315 -2.93 14.44 -21.56
CA LYS A 315 -1.68 14.44 -20.79
C LYS A 315 -1.92 14.27 -19.28
N GLY A 316 -2.99 14.85 -18.76
CA GLY A 316 -3.40 14.72 -17.35
C GLY A 316 -4.00 13.35 -17.00
N GLU A 317 -4.40 12.57 -18.02
CA GLU A 317 -5.05 11.26 -17.84
C GLU A 317 -4.09 10.07 -18.03
N VAL A 318 -2.80 10.31 -18.27
CA VAL A 318 -1.84 9.22 -18.47
C VAL A 318 -1.60 8.43 -17.19
N ARG A 319 -1.36 9.14 -16.08
CA ARG A 319 -1.13 8.58 -14.74
C ARG A 319 -1.70 9.52 -13.69
N LEU A 320 -2.28 8.94 -12.64
CA LEU A 320 -2.69 9.66 -11.45
C LEU A 320 -1.70 9.33 -10.33
N THR A 321 -1.10 10.36 -9.75
CA THR A 321 0.00 10.22 -8.77
C THR A 321 -0.31 10.85 -7.41
N ASP A 322 -1.56 11.28 -7.21
CA ASP A 322 -2.04 11.71 -5.90
C ASP A 322 -2.19 10.52 -4.94
N ALA A 323 -2.34 10.82 -3.64
CA ALA A 323 -2.33 9.81 -2.59
C ALA A 323 -3.49 8.80 -2.65
N ALA A 324 -4.59 9.11 -3.34
CA ALA A 324 -5.68 8.15 -3.56
C ALA A 324 -5.37 7.16 -4.70
N ASN A 325 -4.40 7.48 -5.58
CA ASN A 325 -4.20 6.80 -6.85
C ASN A 325 -2.81 6.16 -6.99
N GLN A 326 -1.81 6.61 -6.21
CA GLN A 326 -0.50 6.00 -6.15
C GLN A 326 -0.06 5.91 -4.70
N PHE A 327 0.02 4.70 -4.16
CA PHE A 327 0.31 4.45 -2.75
C PHE A 327 0.79 3.01 -2.51
N THR A 328 1.30 2.75 -1.31
CA THR A 328 1.64 1.41 -0.82
C THR A 328 0.74 1.02 0.34
N MET A 329 0.26 -0.22 0.34
CA MET A 329 -0.31 -0.87 1.53
C MET A 329 0.76 -1.75 2.17
N ASN A 330 0.78 -1.77 3.51
CA ASN A 330 1.65 -2.64 4.27
C ASN A 330 0.83 -3.73 4.94
N ILE A 331 1.10 -4.98 4.60
CA ILE A 331 0.33 -6.13 5.09
C ILE A 331 1.32 -7.21 5.50
N ASN A 332 1.39 -7.50 6.80
CA ASN A 332 2.19 -8.63 7.26
C ASN A 332 1.45 -9.94 6.97
N PHE A 333 1.55 -10.42 5.72
CA PHE A 333 0.92 -11.65 5.27
C PHE A 333 1.34 -12.84 6.11
N LYS A 334 2.62 -12.91 6.52
CA LYS A 334 3.15 -14.00 7.31
C LYS A 334 2.49 -14.12 8.70
N ASP A 335 2.26 -13.00 9.37
CA ASP A 335 1.64 -13.02 10.69
C ASP A 335 0.11 -13.20 10.60
N ARG A 336 -0.49 -12.73 9.51
CA ARG A 336 -1.93 -12.79 9.34
C ARG A 336 -2.42 -14.09 8.72
N PHE A 337 -1.64 -14.67 7.80
CA PHE A 337 -2.00 -15.84 7.01
C PHE A 337 -0.83 -16.85 7.02
N ALA A 338 -0.74 -17.70 8.05
CA ALA A 338 0.28 -18.74 8.11
C ALA A 338 -0.15 -20.01 7.33
N PRO A 339 0.78 -20.73 6.68
CA PRO A 339 2.19 -20.46 6.45
C PRO A 339 2.43 -19.66 5.16
N ILE A 340 3.18 -18.58 5.25
CA ILE A 340 3.61 -17.81 4.08
C ILE A 340 5.13 -17.88 3.94
N VAL A 341 5.58 -17.65 2.72
CA VAL A 341 6.96 -17.76 2.30
C VAL A 341 7.93 -17.01 3.20
N PRO A 342 9.08 -17.59 3.58
CA PRO A 342 10.08 -16.90 4.40
C PRO A 342 10.60 -15.62 3.71
N VAL A 343 10.60 -14.52 4.44
CA VAL A 343 11.21 -13.27 4.00
C VAL A 343 12.72 -13.48 3.84
N LYS A 344 13.24 -13.29 2.63
CA LYS A 344 14.67 -13.37 2.36
C LYS A 344 15.33 -12.05 2.75
N SER A 345 16.12 -12.08 3.83
CA SER A 345 16.94 -10.93 4.20
C SER A 345 18.06 -10.70 3.19
N LEU A 346 18.22 -9.46 2.74
CA LEU A 346 19.34 -9.09 1.89
C LEU A 346 20.67 -9.14 2.66
N PRO A 347 21.81 -9.42 2.01
CA PRO A 347 23.10 -9.36 2.67
C PRO A 347 23.41 -7.95 3.20
N PRO A 348 24.07 -7.79 4.35
CA PRO A 348 24.51 -6.47 4.80
C PRO A 348 25.53 -5.88 3.83
N VAL A 349 25.56 -4.57 3.75
CA VAL A 349 26.53 -3.86 2.90
C VAL A 349 27.45 -2.97 3.74
N ALA A 350 28.65 -2.70 3.22
CA ALA A 350 29.56 -1.77 3.86
C ALA A 350 28.95 -0.36 3.92
N ALA A 351 29.10 0.33 5.06
CA ALA A 351 28.54 1.67 5.27
C ALA A 351 28.91 2.67 4.17
N ALA A 352 30.14 2.57 3.65
CA ALA A 352 30.63 3.45 2.59
C ALA A 352 29.82 3.38 1.27
N ARG A 353 29.05 2.31 1.03
CA ARG A 353 28.16 2.21 -0.13
C ARG A 353 26.89 3.05 0.03
N GLU A 354 26.47 3.29 1.27
CA GLU A 354 25.28 4.10 1.57
C GLU A 354 25.60 5.59 1.71
N VAL A 355 26.89 5.95 1.77
CA VAL A 355 27.35 7.34 1.72
C VAL A 355 27.42 7.77 0.26
N ILE A 356 26.31 8.25 -0.26
CA ILE A 356 26.16 8.71 -1.64
C ILE A 356 26.39 10.23 -1.75
N PRO A 357 26.57 10.80 -2.96
CA PRO A 357 26.76 12.25 -3.11
C PRO A 357 25.62 13.05 -2.44
N GLY A 358 26.02 13.99 -1.58
CA GLY A 358 25.09 14.82 -0.81
C GLY A 358 24.70 14.25 0.56
N THR A 359 25.19 13.06 0.96
CA THR A 359 24.96 12.54 2.31
C THR A 359 25.59 13.45 3.35
N LEU A 360 24.77 14.02 4.23
CA LEU A 360 25.21 14.88 5.34
C LEU A 360 25.39 14.08 6.63
N ALA A 361 24.57 13.06 6.86
CA ALA A 361 24.68 12.17 8.01
C ALA A 361 24.20 10.77 7.65
N TYR A 362 24.83 9.76 8.21
CA TYR A 362 24.40 8.36 8.13
C TYR A 362 24.72 7.62 9.42
N TRP A 363 23.72 7.05 10.06
CA TRP A 363 23.85 6.36 11.32
C TRP A 363 23.35 4.91 11.23
N ARG A 364 24.13 3.99 11.80
CA ARG A 364 23.78 2.57 12.02
C ARG A 364 23.81 2.26 13.49
N PHE A 365 22.99 1.31 13.89
CA PHE A 365 22.86 0.92 15.29
C PHE A 365 23.34 -0.52 15.47
N GLU A 366 24.64 -0.72 15.33
CA GLU A 366 25.28 -2.03 15.43
C GLU A 366 25.89 -2.19 16.83
N GLY A 367 25.30 -3.07 17.65
CA GLY A 367 25.74 -3.37 19.00
C GLY A 367 25.27 -4.74 19.47
N GLN A 368 25.70 -5.15 20.63
CA GLN A 368 25.31 -6.44 21.21
C GLN A 368 23.85 -6.39 21.64
N ASN A 369 23.07 -7.39 21.22
CA ASN A 369 21.63 -7.49 21.50
C ASN A 369 21.31 -7.37 22.99
N GLY A 370 20.35 -6.50 23.33
CA GLY A 370 19.90 -6.24 24.71
C GLY A 370 20.82 -5.35 25.53
N VAL A 371 22.00 -4.95 25.01
CA VAL A 371 22.91 -4.05 25.73
C VAL A 371 22.42 -2.60 25.59
N PRO A 372 22.34 -1.84 26.71
CA PRO A 372 22.01 -0.41 26.66
C PRO A 372 23.02 0.38 25.84
N VAL A 373 22.50 1.35 25.04
CA VAL A 373 23.35 2.31 24.36
C VAL A 373 24.09 3.17 25.40
N PRO A 374 25.42 3.36 25.28
CA PRO A 374 26.20 4.06 26.30
C PRO A 374 25.83 5.55 26.40
N GLU A 375 25.94 6.10 27.61
CA GLU A 375 25.85 7.55 27.88
C GLU A 375 27.25 8.14 28.08
N GLY A 376 27.37 9.47 28.00
CA GLY A 376 28.58 10.19 28.36
C GLY A 376 29.69 10.12 27.33
N GLY A 377 29.35 10.38 26.07
CA GLY A 377 30.28 10.43 24.96
C GLY A 377 29.59 10.16 23.64
N VAL A 378 30.35 9.85 22.60
CA VAL A 378 29.79 9.45 21.30
C VAL A 378 29.16 8.07 21.45
N ALA A 379 27.83 8.01 21.37
CA ALA A 379 27.06 6.77 21.42
C ALA A 379 26.97 6.10 20.03
N VAL A 380 26.80 6.91 18.98
CA VAL A 380 26.68 6.44 17.59
C VAL A 380 27.50 7.36 16.68
N ARG A 381 28.37 6.77 15.87
CA ARG A 381 29.20 7.51 14.90
C ARG A 381 28.42 7.92 13.66
N ASP A 382 28.67 9.12 13.18
CA ASP A 382 28.27 9.56 11.84
C ASP A 382 29.20 8.92 10.78
N LEU A 383 28.68 7.95 10.05
CA LEU A 383 29.42 7.19 9.05
C LEU A 383 29.61 7.96 7.73
N SER A 384 28.97 9.12 7.59
CA SER A 384 29.20 10.03 6.45
C SER A 384 30.56 10.74 6.53
N GLY A 385 31.15 10.82 7.73
CA GLY A 385 32.40 11.51 7.99
C GLY A 385 32.24 13.03 8.17
N ASN A 386 31.02 13.57 8.22
CA ASN A 386 30.76 15.01 8.35
C ASN A 386 30.71 15.49 9.82
N GLY A 387 30.92 14.61 10.80
CA GLY A 387 31.03 14.99 12.19
C GLY A 387 29.69 15.21 12.92
N ASN A 388 28.62 14.57 12.45
CA ASN A 388 27.31 14.60 13.09
C ASN A 388 27.10 13.39 14.04
N ASP A 389 28.13 13.08 14.82
CA ASP A 389 28.08 12.02 15.83
C ASP A 389 26.94 12.26 16.83
N LEU A 390 26.33 11.16 17.32
CA LEU A 390 25.22 11.21 18.26
C LEU A 390 25.66 10.84 19.68
N THR A 391 25.12 11.58 20.64
CA THR A 391 25.20 11.27 22.06
C THR A 391 23.82 10.82 22.57
N ARG A 392 23.79 9.88 23.52
CA ARG A 392 22.56 9.48 24.18
C ARG A 392 22.21 10.46 25.30
N VAL A 393 20.92 10.76 25.41
CA VAL A 393 20.33 11.51 26.53
C VAL A 393 19.16 10.69 27.08
N THR A 394 19.20 10.39 28.36
CA THR A 394 18.08 9.76 29.07
C THR A 394 17.15 10.83 29.62
N LEU A 395 15.84 10.68 29.41
CA LEU A 395 14.82 11.59 29.94
C LEU A 395 14.69 11.46 31.46
N ALA A 396 14.07 12.45 32.12
CA ALA A 396 14.06 12.59 33.56
C ALA A 396 13.58 11.32 34.34
N ASN A 397 12.63 10.57 33.77
CA ASN A 397 12.13 9.32 34.33
C ASN A 397 12.59 8.09 33.54
N GLY A 398 13.54 8.26 32.63
CA GLY A 398 14.11 7.16 31.86
C GLY A 398 15.18 6.38 32.62
N VAL A 399 15.46 5.19 32.14
CA VAL A 399 16.51 4.29 32.68
C VAL A 399 17.41 3.80 31.53
N ALA A 400 18.56 3.22 31.89
CA ALA A 400 19.53 2.76 30.91
C ALA A 400 18.94 1.76 29.91
N SER A 401 18.05 0.88 30.33
CA SER A 401 17.38 -0.11 29.48
C SER A 401 16.30 0.46 28.52
N ASP A 402 15.96 1.74 28.63
CA ASP A 402 14.99 2.36 27.72
C ASP A 402 15.54 2.58 26.30
N MET A 403 16.84 2.38 26.10
CA MET A 403 17.43 2.37 24.78
C MET A 403 18.50 1.28 24.69
N THR A 404 18.21 0.22 23.93
CA THR A 404 19.08 -0.94 23.78
C THR A 404 19.31 -1.27 22.32
N TYR A 405 20.48 -1.84 22.02
CA TYR A 405 20.73 -2.43 20.71
C TYR A 405 19.92 -3.71 20.52
N THR A 406 19.44 -3.95 19.28
CA THR A 406 18.73 -5.17 18.92
C THR A 406 19.22 -5.75 17.59
N GLN A 407 18.97 -7.06 17.40
CA GLN A 407 19.22 -7.78 16.15
C GLN A 407 17.96 -7.86 15.26
N GLU A 408 16.91 -7.12 15.62
CA GLU A 408 15.72 -6.94 14.81
C GLU A 408 16.00 -5.85 13.77
N PHE A 409 15.73 -6.10 12.50
CA PHE A 409 15.98 -5.14 11.42
C PHE A 409 15.06 -5.38 10.21
N HIS A 410 14.87 -4.36 9.39
CA HIS A 410 14.16 -4.51 8.12
C HIS A 410 14.96 -5.40 7.15
N PRO A 411 14.32 -6.39 6.46
CA PRO A 411 15.04 -7.33 5.57
C PRO A 411 15.92 -6.68 4.51
N ALA A 412 15.51 -5.52 3.99
CA ALA A 412 16.27 -4.74 3.01
C ALA A 412 17.21 -3.69 3.64
N GLN A 413 17.24 -3.54 4.95
CA GLN A 413 18.12 -2.57 5.63
C GLN A 413 19.59 -2.86 5.33
N PRO A 414 20.43 -1.81 5.10
CA PRO A 414 21.85 -1.99 4.85
C PRO A 414 22.63 -2.64 5.99
N SER A 415 22.31 -2.34 7.25
CA SER A 415 22.91 -2.98 8.42
C SER A 415 22.03 -4.13 8.97
N ARG A 416 22.53 -4.83 9.99
CA ARG A 416 21.79 -5.90 10.69
C ARG A 416 21.59 -5.59 12.17
N GLY A 417 21.27 -4.34 12.46
CA GLY A 417 21.00 -3.90 13.82
C GLY A 417 20.04 -2.75 13.86
N SER A 418 19.42 -2.56 15.01
CA SER A 418 18.55 -1.41 15.30
C SER A 418 18.62 -1.07 16.77
N LEU A 419 17.94 0.00 17.16
CA LEU A 419 17.67 0.32 18.57
C LEU A 419 16.23 -0.06 18.88
N PHE A 420 16.00 -0.65 20.04
CA PHE A 420 14.69 -0.62 20.68
C PHE A 420 14.67 0.54 21.68
N ILE A 421 13.69 1.42 21.54
CA ILE A 421 13.46 2.57 22.40
C ILE A 421 12.12 2.35 23.12
N ASN A 422 12.16 2.34 24.47
CA ASN A 422 10.99 2.16 25.31
C ASN A 422 10.51 3.52 25.82
N GLY A 423 10.04 4.36 24.91
CA GLY A 423 9.60 5.72 25.22
C GLY A 423 8.15 5.80 25.69
N SER A 424 7.84 6.90 26.37
CA SER A 424 6.47 7.24 26.78
C SER A 424 6.33 8.75 26.89
N ASN A 425 5.15 9.28 26.55
CA ASN A 425 4.83 10.71 26.68
C ASN A 425 3.81 11.02 27.78
N GLN A 426 3.42 10.05 28.60
CA GLN A 426 2.47 10.29 29.71
C GLN A 426 3.14 10.99 30.88
N ASN A 427 2.60 12.14 31.27
CA ASN A 427 3.01 12.88 32.46
C ASN A 427 2.40 12.21 33.74
N PRO A 428 3.20 11.90 34.82
CA PRO A 428 4.55 12.41 35.09
C PRO A 428 5.68 11.59 34.48
N ALA A 429 5.41 10.63 33.65
CA ALA A 429 6.37 9.67 33.17
C ALA A 429 6.84 9.95 31.74
N ASN A 430 7.48 11.11 31.47
CA ASN A 430 8.37 11.22 30.31
C ASN A 430 9.56 10.29 30.52
N GLY A 431 9.34 8.99 30.36
CA GLY A 431 10.37 7.97 30.36
C GLY A 431 10.93 7.78 28.96
N GLY A 432 12.09 7.14 28.87
CA GLY A 432 12.76 6.85 27.63
C GLY A 432 14.08 7.58 27.46
N ALA A 433 14.63 7.45 26.26
CA ALA A 433 15.89 8.09 25.88
C ALA A 433 15.83 8.49 24.40
N TYR A 434 16.74 9.37 24.00
CA TYR A 434 16.92 9.78 22.62
C TYR A 434 18.41 9.98 22.30
N LEU A 435 18.71 10.04 21.02
CA LEU A 435 20.04 10.40 20.53
C LEU A 435 20.01 11.83 19.98
N ARG A 436 21.08 12.60 20.17
CA ARG A 436 21.18 13.95 19.62
C ARG A 436 22.57 14.24 19.05
N THR A 437 22.63 15.12 18.05
CA THR A 437 23.90 15.72 17.60
C THR A 437 24.45 16.67 18.67
N SER A 438 25.75 16.97 18.62
CA SER A 438 26.33 18.03 19.46
C SER A 438 25.76 19.40 19.08
N ASP A 439 25.88 20.40 19.97
CA ASP A 439 25.39 21.75 19.69
C ASP A 439 26.17 22.45 18.56
N THR A 440 27.35 21.96 18.21
CA THR A 440 28.20 22.48 17.14
C THR A 440 28.22 21.60 15.89
N ALA A 441 27.34 20.62 15.80
CA ALA A 441 27.30 19.72 14.66
C ALA A 441 26.96 20.46 13.35
N PRO A 442 27.66 20.17 12.24
CA PRO A 442 27.44 20.85 10.95
C PRO A 442 26.00 20.75 10.43
N LEU A 443 25.28 19.66 10.76
CA LEU A 443 23.90 19.44 10.37
C LEU A 443 22.93 20.47 10.97
N ASN A 444 23.23 21.04 12.13
CA ASN A 444 22.33 21.95 12.85
C ASN A 444 21.99 23.22 12.06
N GLY A 445 22.94 23.75 11.29
CA GLY A 445 22.78 24.95 10.49
C GLY A 445 22.23 24.73 9.09
N GLN A 446 21.97 23.49 8.68
CA GLN A 446 21.53 23.18 7.31
C GLN A 446 20.10 23.66 7.05
N THR A 447 19.90 24.35 5.95
CA THR A 447 18.59 24.92 5.56
C THR A 447 17.94 24.24 4.37
N PHE A 448 18.63 23.34 3.68
CA PHE A 448 18.10 22.45 2.64
C PHE A 448 17.29 23.15 1.53
N LYS A 449 17.64 24.38 1.16
CA LYS A 449 16.89 25.20 0.18
C LYS A 449 16.80 24.58 -1.22
N ASN A 450 17.74 23.69 -1.58
CA ASN A 450 17.80 23.03 -2.87
C ASN A 450 17.18 21.62 -2.84
N GLY A 451 16.46 21.29 -1.77
CA GLY A 451 15.86 20.00 -1.54
C GLY A 451 16.65 19.11 -0.57
N PHE A 452 16.02 18.01 -0.17
CA PHE A 452 16.58 17.04 0.78
C PHE A 452 15.93 15.67 0.64
N THR A 453 16.55 14.68 1.27
CA THR A 453 15.95 13.39 1.56
C THR A 453 16.34 12.94 2.96
N PHE A 454 15.33 12.59 3.78
CA PHE A 454 15.49 11.96 5.08
C PHE A 454 14.92 10.56 5.02
N GLU A 455 15.69 9.57 5.45
CA GLU A 455 15.31 8.17 5.42
C GLU A 455 15.52 7.52 6.79
N ALA A 456 14.60 6.67 7.21
CA ALA A 456 14.71 5.88 8.42
C ALA A 456 14.01 4.53 8.26
N PHE A 457 14.54 3.48 8.90
CA PHE A 457 13.81 2.23 9.08
C PHE A 457 13.19 2.21 10.47
N VAL A 458 11.90 1.88 10.55
CA VAL A 458 11.13 1.94 11.80
C VAL A 458 10.18 0.74 11.90
N ARG A 459 9.88 0.34 13.16
CA ARG A 459 8.85 -0.66 13.47
C ARG A 459 8.17 -0.30 14.78
N LEU A 460 6.86 -0.48 14.85
CA LEU A 460 6.05 -0.19 16.02
C LEU A 460 5.65 -1.48 16.73
N PRO A 461 5.67 -1.54 18.08
CA PRO A 461 5.18 -2.68 18.86
C PRO A 461 3.68 -2.91 18.69
N ALA A 462 3.23 -4.13 19.00
CA ALA A 462 1.82 -4.53 18.86
C ALA A 462 0.87 -3.72 19.76
N ASP A 463 1.34 -3.28 20.91
CA ASP A 463 0.60 -2.49 21.90
C ASP A 463 0.80 -0.97 21.74
N CYS A 464 1.47 -0.52 20.68
CA CYS A 464 1.46 0.87 20.26
C CYS A 464 0.09 1.18 19.64
N CYS A 465 -0.51 2.35 19.73
CA CYS A 465 0.04 3.56 20.28
C CYS A 465 -0.98 4.24 21.22
N GLY A 466 -2.03 4.87 20.72
CA GLY A 466 -2.95 5.67 21.53
C GLY A 466 -2.23 6.84 22.25
N ASP A 467 -2.90 7.42 23.22
CA ASP A 467 -2.44 8.64 23.89
C ASP A 467 -1.08 8.49 24.60
N LYS A 468 -0.77 7.29 25.07
CA LYS A 468 0.49 7.01 25.78
C LYS A 468 1.73 7.21 24.89
N HIS A 469 1.59 7.01 23.61
CA HIS A 469 2.67 7.09 22.63
C HIS A 469 2.33 8.05 21.49
N ALA A 470 1.42 9.02 21.76
CA ALA A 470 1.01 10.01 20.77
C ALA A 470 2.17 10.93 20.36
N TRP A 471 2.29 11.18 19.06
CA TRP A 471 3.24 12.15 18.48
C TRP A 471 4.71 11.84 18.81
N MET A 472 5.06 10.58 18.98
CA MET A 472 6.43 10.17 19.31
C MET A 472 7.38 10.44 18.14
N GLY A 473 8.52 11.04 18.43
CA GLY A 473 9.48 11.49 17.44
C GLY A 473 10.37 10.39 16.90
N VAL A 474 10.41 10.23 15.57
CA VAL A 474 11.41 9.42 14.87
C VAL A 474 12.67 10.23 14.63
N LEU A 475 12.51 11.41 14.02
CA LEU A 475 13.58 12.37 13.70
C LEU A 475 13.03 13.78 13.89
N SER A 476 13.75 14.64 14.61
CA SER A 476 13.34 16.02 14.86
C SER A 476 14.53 16.95 14.94
N ARG A 477 14.30 18.24 14.73
CA ARG A 477 15.27 19.30 14.98
C ARG A 477 14.76 20.17 16.15
N MET A 478 15.59 20.37 17.15
CA MET A 478 15.28 21.27 18.27
C MET A 478 15.16 22.72 17.77
N GLY A 479 14.18 23.43 18.29
CA GLY A 479 13.83 24.80 17.98
C GLY A 479 12.37 24.94 17.56
N THR A 480 11.78 26.07 17.90
CA THR A 480 10.36 26.40 17.67
C THR A 480 10.21 27.69 16.86
N GLY A 481 9.00 28.04 16.50
CA GLY A 481 8.69 29.32 15.90
C GLY A 481 9.08 30.50 16.77
N LEU A 482 9.05 30.37 18.11
CA LEU A 482 9.50 31.43 19.06
C LEU A 482 10.99 31.76 18.88
N ASP A 483 11.84 30.78 18.64
CA ASP A 483 13.28 30.97 18.35
C ASP A 483 13.51 31.80 17.07
N LEU A 484 12.53 31.84 16.17
CA LEU A 484 12.54 32.60 14.92
C LEU A 484 11.77 33.89 15.00
N GLY A 485 11.20 34.24 16.16
CA GLY A 485 10.40 35.45 16.37
C GLY A 485 9.00 35.40 15.76
N LEU A 486 8.44 34.19 15.51
CA LEU A 486 7.09 34.00 15.03
C LEU A 486 6.07 34.31 16.13
N THR A 487 4.89 34.78 15.74
CA THR A 487 3.79 35.13 16.66
C THR A 487 2.97 33.88 17.02
N GLN A 488 2.04 34.03 17.97
CA GLN A 488 1.14 32.94 18.36
C GLN A 488 0.21 32.47 17.23
N GLU A 489 -0.06 33.31 16.23
CA GLU A 489 -0.86 32.98 15.06
C GLU A 489 -0.14 32.02 14.10
N ASP A 490 1.20 31.97 14.20
CA ASP A 490 2.08 31.17 13.33
C ASP A 490 2.51 29.81 13.98
N LEU A 491 1.73 29.28 14.94
CA LEU A 491 2.04 28.04 15.68
C LEU A 491 3.48 28.02 16.28
N PRO A 492 3.83 29.03 17.10
CA PRO A 492 5.21 29.25 17.53
C PRO A 492 5.76 28.19 18.47
N GLN A 493 4.92 27.32 19.00
CA GLN A 493 5.27 26.29 20.00
C GLN A 493 5.68 24.96 19.40
N GLU A 494 5.35 24.75 18.11
CA GLU A 494 5.64 23.51 17.43
C GLU A 494 7.12 23.39 17.00
N PRO A 495 7.64 22.16 16.87
CA PRO A 495 8.96 21.93 16.30
C PRO A 495 9.08 22.49 14.89
N LEU A 496 10.25 23.10 14.58
CA LEU A 496 10.53 23.58 13.22
C LEU A 496 10.61 22.44 12.19
N VAL A 497 11.00 21.26 12.63
CA VAL A 497 11.10 20.05 11.80
C VAL A 497 10.86 18.83 12.67
N THR A 498 9.90 18.00 12.30
CA THR A 498 9.69 16.72 12.97
C THR A 498 9.05 15.66 12.05
N LEU A 499 9.55 14.44 12.14
CA LEU A 499 8.91 13.23 11.67
C LEU A 499 8.43 12.45 12.89
N THR A 500 7.13 12.31 13.04
CA THR A 500 6.50 11.68 14.21
C THR A 500 5.57 10.55 13.80
N VAL A 501 5.09 9.80 14.79
CA VAL A 501 4.02 8.81 14.65
C VAL A 501 2.81 9.29 15.45
N SER A 502 1.65 9.36 14.80
CA SER A 502 0.38 9.77 15.39
C SER A 502 -0.21 8.68 16.29
N PRO A 503 -1.19 9.01 17.18
CA PRO A 503 -1.96 7.99 17.91
C PRO A 503 -2.64 6.95 17.02
N SER A 504 -2.92 7.30 15.77
CA SER A 504 -3.58 6.46 14.76
C SER A 504 -2.62 5.64 13.91
N LEU A 505 -1.33 5.58 14.27
CA LEU A 505 -0.28 4.85 13.53
C LEU A 505 0.01 5.43 12.15
N GLU A 506 -0.06 6.74 11.98
CA GLU A 506 0.29 7.46 10.76
C GLU A 506 1.64 8.16 10.97
N PHE A 507 2.50 8.16 9.96
CA PHE A 507 3.67 9.05 9.97
C PHE A 507 3.23 10.47 9.65
N GLN A 508 3.70 11.42 10.44
CA GLN A 508 3.49 12.84 10.23
C GLN A 508 4.82 13.53 9.97
N TRP A 509 4.89 14.27 8.89
CA TRP A 509 5.95 15.21 8.61
C TRP A 509 5.43 16.64 8.86
N ALA A 510 5.95 17.29 9.89
CA ALA A 510 5.61 18.67 10.20
C ALA A 510 6.86 19.53 10.08
N VAL A 511 6.76 20.65 9.37
CA VAL A 511 7.92 21.48 9.02
C VAL A 511 7.58 22.95 8.84
N ALA A 512 8.42 23.84 9.36
CA ALA A 512 8.44 25.25 9.04
C ALA A 512 9.43 25.50 7.88
N THR A 513 8.90 25.94 6.74
CA THR A 513 9.68 26.21 5.54
C THR A 513 9.92 27.71 5.34
N PHE A 514 10.82 28.08 4.42
CA PHE A 514 11.01 29.48 4.04
C PHE A 514 9.85 30.03 3.20
N SER A 515 9.12 29.18 2.52
CA SER A 515 7.93 29.57 1.74
C SER A 515 6.67 29.72 2.60
N ASN A 516 6.62 29.05 3.75
CA ASN A 516 5.54 29.14 4.72
C ASN A 516 6.13 28.99 6.13
N PRO A 517 6.12 30.05 6.97
CA PRO A 517 6.63 29.97 8.33
C PRO A 517 5.73 29.15 9.26
N ASN A 518 4.45 28.98 8.91
CA ASN A 518 3.55 28.09 9.64
C ASN A 518 3.96 26.63 9.37
N THR A 519 3.82 25.78 10.37
CA THR A 519 4.17 24.38 10.27
C THR A 519 3.29 23.69 9.22
N LEU A 520 3.89 23.28 8.11
CA LEU A 520 3.24 22.46 7.11
C LEU A 520 3.23 21.01 7.57
N THR A 521 2.08 20.37 7.45
CA THR A 521 1.92 18.97 7.84
C THR A 521 1.55 18.11 6.65
N ASP A 522 2.28 17.03 6.46
CA ASP A 522 1.95 15.95 5.56
C ASP A 522 1.81 14.65 6.36
N TRP A 523 0.88 13.79 5.95
CA TRP A 523 0.51 12.58 6.65
C TRP A 523 0.61 11.37 5.74
N SER A 524 1.13 10.25 6.25
CA SER A 524 0.94 8.95 5.62
C SER A 524 -0.49 8.46 5.85
N PHE A 525 -0.84 7.37 5.18
CA PHE A 525 -1.94 6.53 5.65
C PHE A 525 -1.49 5.68 6.82
N ARG A 526 -2.45 5.04 7.49
CA ARG A 526 -2.19 4.21 8.65
C ARG A 526 -1.29 3.04 8.31
N THR A 527 -0.25 2.84 9.12
CA THR A 527 0.73 1.76 8.99
C THR A 527 0.54 0.73 10.12
N PRO A 528 0.27 -0.56 9.83
CA PRO A 528 0.11 -1.59 10.86
C PRO A 528 1.33 -1.73 11.79
N ALA A 529 1.07 -1.98 13.07
CA ALA A 529 2.12 -2.34 14.03
C ALA A 529 2.78 -3.69 13.67
N MET A 530 3.92 -3.99 14.28
CA MET A 530 4.72 -5.21 14.10
C MET A 530 5.30 -5.42 12.70
N THR A 531 5.20 -4.44 11.82
CA THR A 531 5.79 -4.43 10.49
C THR A 531 6.93 -3.43 10.42
N TRP A 532 8.05 -3.80 9.81
CA TRP A 532 9.12 -2.89 9.48
C TRP A 532 8.77 -2.02 8.28
N TYR A 533 9.09 -0.74 8.38
CA TYR A 533 8.91 0.23 7.29
C TYR A 533 10.22 0.96 7.02
N HIS A 534 10.47 1.21 5.75
CA HIS A 534 11.35 2.29 5.31
C HIS A 534 10.49 3.53 5.09
N VAL A 535 10.79 4.60 5.80
CA VAL A 535 10.11 5.89 5.65
C VAL A 535 11.10 6.88 5.05
N ALA A 536 10.69 7.58 3.98
CA ALA A 536 11.49 8.64 3.40
C ALA A 536 10.67 9.91 3.19
N VAL A 537 11.28 11.04 3.51
CA VAL A 537 10.75 12.39 3.23
C VAL A 537 11.64 13.01 2.19
N VAL A 538 11.09 13.29 1.01
CA VAL A 538 11.82 13.87 -0.13
C VAL A 538 11.27 15.24 -0.46
N ASN A 539 12.14 16.25 -0.48
CA ASN A 539 11.82 17.59 -0.95
C ASN A 539 12.64 17.90 -2.20
N ASP A 540 12.01 18.37 -3.26
CA ASP A 540 12.62 18.71 -4.55
C ASP A 540 13.05 20.19 -4.67
N GLY A 541 13.00 20.92 -3.55
CA GLY A 541 13.21 22.36 -3.48
C GLY A 541 11.93 23.18 -3.67
N LYS A 542 10.78 22.52 -3.88
CA LYS A 542 9.45 23.15 -4.06
C LYS A 542 8.35 22.48 -3.26
N THR A 543 8.28 21.15 -3.32
CA THR A 543 7.25 20.34 -2.67
C THR A 543 7.91 19.20 -1.89
N THR A 544 7.18 18.67 -0.91
CA THR A 544 7.64 17.55 -0.10
C THR A 544 6.74 16.35 -0.33
N ASP A 545 7.34 15.19 -0.54
CA ASP A 545 6.66 13.90 -0.65
C ASP A 545 7.07 12.97 0.49
N LEU A 546 6.12 12.30 1.10
CA LEU A 546 6.32 11.26 2.09
C LEU A 546 6.20 9.89 1.41
N TYR A 547 7.21 9.03 1.61
CA TYR A 547 7.25 7.68 1.06
C TYR A 547 7.26 6.64 2.19
N VAL A 548 6.56 5.54 1.97
CA VAL A 548 6.61 4.33 2.81
C VAL A 548 6.98 3.15 1.91
N ASN A 549 8.05 2.44 2.26
CA ASN A 549 8.61 1.32 1.47
C ASN A 549 8.79 1.64 -0.02
N GLY A 550 9.30 2.85 -0.31
CA GLY A 550 9.57 3.31 -1.67
C GLY A 550 8.37 3.79 -2.48
N SER A 551 7.15 3.72 -1.94
CA SER A 551 5.95 4.24 -2.59
C SER A 551 5.45 5.53 -1.94
N LYS A 552 4.98 6.45 -2.78
CA LYS A 552 4.43 7.73 -2.33
C LYS A 552 3.18 7.51 -1.49
N ASP A 553 3.21 7.94 -0.24
CA ASP A 553 2.13 7.73 0.74
C ASP A 553 1.62 9.04 1.40
N GLY A 554 2.22 10.18 1.06
CA GLY A 554 1.82 11.49 1.61
C GLY A 554 0.48 11.98 1.08
N ARG A 555 -0.33 12.58 1.95
CA ARG A 555 -1.67 13.11 1.62
C ARG A 555 -1.68 14.57 1.19
N ASN A 556 -0.69 15.37 1.59
CA ASN A 556 -0.63 16.82 1.39
C ASN A 556 0.60 17.30 0.60
N SER A 557 1.11 16.46 -0.29
CA SER A 557 2.37 16.68 -1.04
C SER A 557 2.37 17.88 -1.99
N ARG A 558 1.22 18.55 -2.20
CA ARG A 558 1.09 19.69 -3.13
C ARG A 558 1.47 21.03 -2.54
N ASN A 559 1.69 21.12 -1.24
CA ASN A 559 2.01 22.36 -0.57
C ASN A 559 3.41 22.85 -0.94
N LEU A 560 3.53 24.15 -1.24
CA LEU A 560 4.85 24.76 -1.50
C LEU A 560 5.69 24.72 -0.21
N ALA A 561 6.84 24.05 -0.28
CA ALA A 561 7.72 23.83 0.86
C ALA A 561 9.19 24.02 0.44
N VAL A 562 9.71 25.25 0.57
CA VAL A 562 11.09 25.58 0.20
C VAL A 562 12.00 25.53 1.43
N GLY A 563 12.88 24.55 1.49
CA GLY A 563 13.87 24.41 2.54
C GLY A 563 13.29 24.15 3.93
N LEU A 564 14.14 24.19 4.94
CA LEU A 564 13.80 24.02 6.34
C LEU A 564 14.32 25.20 7.15
N GLN A 565 13.47 25.83 7.95
CA GLN A 565 13.90 26.83 8.90
C GLN A 565 14.72 26.23 10.03
N THR A 566 15.66 26.98 10.60
CA THR A 566 16.53 26.48 11.66
C THR A 566 16.87 27.59 12.66
N ALA A 567 16.84 27.23 13.95
CA ALA A 567 17.40 28.01 15.05
C ALA A 567 18.89 27.65 15.33
N GLY A 568 19.52 26.83 14.50
CA GLY A 568 20.90 26.36 14.70
C GLY A 568 21.06 25.33 15.82
N ARG A 569 19.98 24.77 16.34
CA ARG A 569 19.98 23.80 17.46
C ARG A 569 20.12 22.36 16.95
N PHE A 570 20.38 21.43 17.84
CA PHE A 570 20.69 20.02 17.54
C PHE A 570 19.55 19.25 16.87
N TRP A 571 19.90 18.21 16.16
CA TRP A 571 18.99 17.15 15.70
C TRP A 571 18.87 16.04 16.72
N MET A 572 17.71 15.38 16.76
CA MET A 572 17.43 14.25 17.63
C MET A 572 16.77 13.10 16.90
N LEU A 573 17.10 11.89 17.32
CA LEU A 573 16.48 10.63 16.88
C LEU A 573 15.82 9.96 18.09
N GLY A 574 14.60 9.49 17.91
CA GLY A 574 13.86 8.80 18.96
C GLY A 574 13.16 9.72 19.97
N ALA A 575 12.99 11.00 19.66
CA ALA A 575 12.15 11.94 20.41
C ALA A 575 11.78 13.15 19.56
N THR A 576 10.79 13.90 20.02
CA THR A 576 10.52 15.25 19.58
C THR A 576 10.37 16.18 20.79
N HIS A 577 9.90 17.41 20.58
CA HIS A 577 9.75 18.38 21.66
C HIS A 577 8.47 19.19 21.49
N TRP A 578 8.03 19.79 22.58
CA TRP A 578 7.00 20.81 22.62
C TRP A 578 7.54 21.99 23.40
N LEU A 579 7.49 23.19 22.85
CA LEU A 579 8.29 24.31 23.32
C LEU A 579 9.77 23.89 23.44
N ASP A 580 10.45 24.26 24.53
CA ASP A 580 11.83 23.86 24.80
C ASP A 580 11.97 22.51 25.56
N SER A 581 10.85 21.81 25.75
CA SER A 581 10.85 20.54 26.52
C SER A 581 10.91 19.35 25.59
N VAL A 582 12.03 18.64 25.57
CA VAL A 582 12.14 17.36 24.89
C VAL A 582 11.34 16.29 25.63
N GLY A 583 10.50 15.59 24.90
CA GLY A 583 9.63 14.52 25.39
C GLY A 583 9.19 13.64 24.23
N GLN A 584 8.00 13.06 24.29
CA GLN A 584 7.41 12.26 23.21
C GLN A 584 8.45 11.28 22.62
N SER A 585 9.12 10.55 23.55
CA SER A 585 10.14 9.57 23.18
C SER A 585 9.51 8.44 22.39
N TYR A 586 10.24 7.96 21.38
CA TYR A 586 9.80 6.91 20.50
C TYR A 586 9.56 5.60 21.25
N TYR A 587 8.55 4.85 20.84
CA TYR A 587 8.27 3.50 21.33
C TYR A 587 8.33 2.53 20.17
N GLY A 588 9.39 1.75 20.08
CA GLY A 588 9.61 0.78 19.01
C GLY A 588 11.06 0.65 18.55
N TRP A 589 11.23 0.09 17.37
CA TRP A 589 12.54 -0.16 16.78
C TRP A 589 12.88 0.93 15.75
N LEU A 590 14.11 1.43 15.83
CA LEU A 590 14.70 2.40 14.91
C LEU A 590 15.94 1.78 14.27
N GLY A 591 15.90 1.56 12.96
CA GLY A 591 17.00 1.08 12.14
C GLY A 591 17.82 2.21 11.51
N ASP A 592 18.57 1.90 10.45
CA ASP A 592 19.47 2.86 9.78
C ASP A 592 18.76 4.18 9.46
N VAL A 593 19.46 5.31 9.67
CA VAL A 593 18.97 6.66 9.33
C VAL A 593 19.98 7.36 8.44
N ARG A 594 19.50 7.97 7.34
CA ARG A 594 20.33 8.74 6.40
C ARG A 594 19.70 10.09 6.09
N ILE A 595 20.54 11.15 6.04
CA ILE A 595 20.16 12.51 5.65
C ILE A 595 20.98 12.94 4.45
N VAL A 596 20.31 13.31 3.37
CA VAL A 596 20.94 13.75 2.10
C VAL A 596 20.43 15.16 1.76
N ASN A 597 21.31 16.05 1.26
CA ASN A 597 20.98 17.45 0.94
C ASN A 597 20.47 17.65 -0.50
N ARG A 598 19.85 16.64 -1.08
CA ARG A 598 19.20 16.68 -2.39
C ARG A 598 18.01 15.73 -2.44
N PRO A 599 17.07 15.90 -3.37
CA PRO A 599 16.06 14.89 -3.62
C PRO A 599 16.72 13.61 -4.15
N LEU A 600 16.27 12.46 -3.66
CA LEU A 600 16.62 11.15 -4.18
C LEU A 600 15.46 10.60 -5.00
N SER A 601 15.79 9.87 -6.05
CA SER A 601 14.85 8.95 -6.69
C SER A 601 14.64 7.70 -5.83
N VAL A 602 13.55 7.00 -6.03
CA VAL A 602 13.24 5.76 -5.28
C VAL A 602 14.37 4.72 -5.43
N GLN A 603 15.03 4.66 -6.60
CA GLN A 603 16.15 3.75 -6.87
C GLN A 603 17.41 4.06 -6.04
N GLU A 604 17.51 5.26 -5.48
CA GLU A 604 18.64 5.67 -4.62
C GLU A 604 18.35 5.49 -3.12
N PHE A 605 17.13 5.10 -2.76
CA PHE A 605 16.76 4.85 -1.35
C PHE A 605 17.52 3.66 -0.78
N MET A 606 17.75 3.68 0.53
CA MET A 606 18.39 2.57 1.23
C MET A 606 17.63 1.23 1.09
N ILE A 607 16.31 1.27 0.92
CA ILE A 607 15.49 0.08 0.69
C ILE A 607 15.66 -0.50 -0.73
N SER A 608 16.09 0.30 -1.71
CA SER A 608 16.09 -0.07 -3.14
C SER A 608 17.29 -0.90 -3.58
N ARG A 609 18.23 -1.17 -2.69
CA ARG A 609 19.42 -1.97 -3.03
C ARG A 609 19.03 -3.41 -3.37
N ASP A 610 18.99 -3.73 -4.63
CA ASP A 610 18.71 -5.07 -5.18
C ASP A 610 17.34 -5.68 -4.79
N ALA A 611 16.50 -4.96 -4.01
CA ALA A 611 15.17 -5.41 -3.64
C ALA A 611 14.14 -5.33 -4.78
N TRP A 612 14.48 -4.59 -5.82
CA TRP A 612 13.62 -4.31 -6.97
C TRP A 612 14.15 -4.90 -8.29
N HIS A 613 15.20 -5.75 -8.22
CA HIS A 613 15.82 -6.38 -9.39
C HIS A 613 15.59 -7.87 -9.46
#